data_adcddc7d87684e93a442a887344981cd
#
_entry.id   adcddc7d87684e93a442a887344981cd
#
_cell.length_a   1.000
_cell.length_b   1.000
_cell.length_c   1.000
_cell.angle_alpha   90.00
_cell.angle_beta   90.00
_cell.angle_gamma   90.00
#
_symmetry.space_group_name_H-M   'P 1'
#
loop_
_entity.id
_entity.type
_entity.pdbx_description
1 polymer ?
#
loop_
_entity_poly.entity_id
_entity_poly.type
_entity_poly.pdbx_seq_one_letter_code
_entity_poly.pdbx_strand_id
1 'polypeptide(L)'
;MSQERDMGHSKLGRVGRNTEILRFAQNDLRFGVIGSDTMDWMADFELTKAAPTALVPEAWVRTELARDPARPYPMDYIEALFSDFSEIHGDRAFGDDAAMTAGMARFHGEPVMVIGNLKGRTLKERVARKFGSPEPEGYRKALRCMKLAEKFGRPIFTFLDLAGAFPGIGAEERGQGEAIAKNLFEMSQLRVPTIATITGEGGSGGALALAVADRVLMLENAIYSVISPEGCASIMWKDATRKQQAAAALRYTAKDTLALGCVDEVIAEPEGGTQADPPRAFQLVDARLVQNLGELKSMPLDEMLARRYDKFRNMAQFYESA
;
A
#
# COMPACT_ATOMS: atom_id res chain seq x y z
N MET A 1 -52.97 49.57 -7.81
CA MET A 1 -53.38 48.74 -6.67
C MET A 1 -52.59 47.47 -6.78
N SER A 2 -51.48 47.44 -6.07
CA SER A 2 -50.48 46.29 -6.00
C SER A 2 -50.90 45.38 -4.88
N GLN A 3 -50.90 44.08 -5.15
CA GLN A 3 -50.93 43.04 -4.12
C GLN A 3 -49.60 42.29 -4.14
N GLU A 4 -48.81 42.52 -3.13
CA GLU A 4 -47.66 41.73 -2.74
C GLU A 4 -48.13 40.37 -2.24
N ARG A 5 -47.53 39.28 -2.74
CA ARG A 5 -47.66 37.93 -2.17
C ARG A 5 -46.39 37.61 -1.38
N ASP A 6 -46.61 37.54 -0.13
CA ASP A 6 -45.70 37.01 0.88
C ASP A 6 -45.40 35.52 0.60
N MET A 7 -44.13 35.14 0.35
CA MET A 7 -43.71 33.76 0.25
C MET A 7 -42.85 33.41 1.45
N GLY A 8 -43.44 32.62 2.33
CA GLY A 8 -42.87 32.14 3.57
C GLY A 8 -41.53 31.40 3.43
N HIS A 9 -40.58 31.83 4.20
CA HIS A 9 -39.31 31.12 4.43
C HIS A 9 -39.53 29.82 5.21
N SER A 10 -39.37 28.70 4.53
CA SER A 10 -39.24 27.39 5.20
C SER A 10 -37.85 27.28 5.86
N LYS A 11 -37.88 27.00 7.14
CA LYS A 11 -36.70 26.73 7.99
C LYS A 11 -35.90 25.54 7.45
N LEU A 12 -34.70 25.80 6.92
CA LEU A 12 -33.68 24.78 6.70
C LEU A 12 -33.10 24.37 8.06
N GLY A 13 -33.26 23.08 8.35
CA GLY A 13 -32.73 22.47 9.55
C GLY A 13 -31.20 22.52 9.59
N ARG A 14 -30.66 22.86 10.74
CA ARG A 14 -29.24 22.88 11.06
C ARG A 14 -28.63 21.50 10.83
N VAL A 15 -27.73 21.39 9.85
CA VAL A 15 -26.74 20.32 9.76
C VAL A 15 -25.57 20.70 10.68
N GLY A 16 -25.71 20.35 11.93
CA GLY A 16 -24.58 20.41 12.85
C GLY A 16 -23.89 19.06 12.85
N ARG A 17 -22.70 18.97 12.26
CA ARG A 17 -21.65 17.96 12.60
C ARG A 17 -20.38 17.98 11.74
N ASN A 18 -20.11 19.04 10.98
CA ASN A 18 -18.85 19.12 10.19
C ASN A 18 -17.84 20.17 10.70
N THR A 19 -18.09 20.82 11.82
CA THR A 19 -17.19 21.85 12.37
C THR A 19 -16.08 21.32 13.26
N GLU A 20 -16.17 20.08 13.76
CA GLU A 20 -15.10 19.52 14.59
C GLU A 20 -13.94 18.96 13.77
N ILE A 21 -14.20 18.37 12.60
CA ILE A 21 -13.13 17.86 11.71
C ILE A 21 -12.29 18.99 11.15
N LEU A 22 -12.91 20.14 10.82
CA LEU A 22 -12.18 21.32 10.34
C LEU A 22 -11.39 22.04 11.44
N ARG A 23 -11.80 21.95 12.70
CA ARG A 23 -11.04 22.47 13.84
C ARG A 23 -9.80 21.64 14.16
N PHE A 24 -9.82 20.32 13.93
CA PHE A 24 -8.66 19.47 14.09
C PHE A 24 -7.56 19.81 13.07
N ALA A 25 -7.93 20.01 11.80
CA ALA A 25 -6.98 20.38 10.74
C ALA A 25 -6.38 21.79 10.89
N GLN A 26 -7.05 22.73 11.58
CA GLN A 26 -6.55 24.08 11.80
C GLN A 26 -5.67 24.25 13.04
N ASN A 27 -5.75 23.35 14.01
CA ASN A 27 -4.90 23.41 15.20
C ASN A 27 -3.51 22.78 15.00
N ASP A 28 -3.34 21.87 14.03
CA ASP A 28 -2.04 21.25 13.74
C ASP A 28 -1.11 22.11 12.86
N LEU A 29 -1.56 23.28 12.39
CA LEU A 29 -0.76 24.25 11.62
C LEU A 29 -0.12 25.37 12.45
N ARG A 30 -0.14 25.28 13.78
CA ARG A 30 0.72 26.14 14.58
C ARG A 30 2.12 25.54 14.62
N PHE A 31 2.91 25.83 13.62
CA PHE A 31 4.37 25.79 13.74
C PHE A 31 4.77 26.76 14.86
N GLY A 32 4.89 26.24 16.07
CA GLY A 32 5.65 26.91 17.11
C GLY A 32 7.05 27.15 16.57
N VAL A 33 7.57 28.35 16.74
CA VAL A 33 8.98 28.68 16.50
C VAL A 33 9.79 27.65 17.28
N ILE A 34 10.44 26.72 16.59
CA ILE A 34 11.31 25.72 17.16
C ILE A 34 12.50 26.48 17.71
N GLY A 35 12.63 26.51 19.04
CA GLY A 35 13.80 27.10 19.71
C GLY A 35 15.10 26.40 19.29
N SER A 36 16.22 27.07 19.51
CA SER A 36 17.56 26.63 19.11
C SER A 36 18.01 25.25 19.68
N ASP A 37 17.25 24.67 20.59
CA ASP A 37 17.57 23.40 21.27
C ASP A 37 17.14 22.14 20.52
N THR A 38 16.43 22.28 19.37
CA THR A 38 15.97 21.15 18.56
C THR A 38 16.98 20.67 17.49
N MET A 39 18.15 21.26 17.44
CA MET A 39 19.23 20.82 16.53
C MET A 39 20.14 19.71 17.11
N ASP A 40 20.06 19.41 18.40
CA ASP A 40 20.96 18.43 19.03
C ASP A 40 20.69 16.98 18.61
N TRP A 41 19.41 16.61 18.29
CA TRP A 41 19.15 15.28 17.78
C TRP A 41 19.69 15.04 16.35
N MET A 42 19.97 16.11 15.59
CA MET A 42 20.68 16.01 14.30
C MET A 42 22.20 15.83 14.48
N ALA A 43 22.77 16.25 15.61
CA ALA A 43 24.19 16.07 15.89
C ALA A 43 24.54 14.63 16.29
N ASP A 44 23.63 13.92 16.97
CA ASP A 44 23.79 12.47 17.24
C ASP A 44 23.60 11.60 16.00
N PHE A 45 23.14 12.17 14.89
CA PHE A 45 23.13 11.56 13.56
C PHE A 45 24.45 11.77 12.80
N GLU A 46 25.55 12.09 13.46
CA GLU A 46 26.89 11.85 12.94
C GLU A 46 27.08 10.33 12.81
N LEU A 47 26.46 9.79 11.77
CA LEU A 47 26.85 8.50 11.24
C LEU A 47 28.33 8.57 10.98
N THR A 48 29.11 7.99 11.89
CA THR A 48 30.53 7.75 11.78
C THR A 48 30.91 7.60 10.32
N LYS A 49 31.93 8.32 9.87
CA LYS A 49 32.62 8.10 8.61
C LYS A 49 33.16 6.66 8.65
N ALA A 50 32.31 5.70 8.32
CA ALA A 50 32.70 4.31 8.26
C ALA A 50 33.76 4.15 7.17
N ALA A 51 34.87 3.56 7.54
CA ALA A 51 35.95 3.21 6.64
C ALA A 51 35.44 2.30 5.51
N PRO A 52 36.10 2.25 4.33
CA PRO A 52 35.61 1.60 3.10
C PRO A 52 35.72 0.07 3.08
N THR A 53 35.31 -0.59 4.16
CA THR A 53 35.12 -2.06 4.24
C THR A 53 33.83 -2.39 5.01
N ALA A 54 32.86 -1.51 4.99
CA ALA A 54 31.56 -1.78 5.61
C ALA A 54 30.85 -2.90 4.84
N LEU A 55 30.50 -3.98 5.56
CA LEU A 55 29.59 -5.02 5.09
C LEU A 55 28.35 -4.34 4.51
N VAL A 56 27.89 -4.83 3.34
CA VAL A 56 26.67 -4.33 2.72
C VAL A 56 25.52 -4.48 3.72
N PRO A 57 24.76 -3.41 4.04
CA PRO A 57 23.69 -3.50 5.02
C PRO A 57 22.66 -4.55 4.63
N GLU A 58 22.17 -5.34 5.59
CA GLU A 58 21.15 -6.38 5.35
C GLU A 58 19.92 -5.80 4.62
N ALA A 59 19.47 -4.61 5.01
CA ALA A 59 18.35 -3.94 4.36
C ALA A 59 18.58 -3.67 2.87
N TRP A 60 19.82 -3.42 2.45
CA TRP A 60 20.15 -3.26 1.03
C TRP A 60 20.14 -4.61 0.31
N VAL A 61 20.65 -5.68 0.93
CA VAL A 61 20.58 -7.03 0.37
C VAL A 61 19.13 -7.46 0.14
N ARG A 62 18.22 -7.19 1.12
CA ARG A 62 16.78 -7.43 0.97
C ARG A 62 16.19 -6.61 -0.20
N THR A 63 16.64 -5.37 -0.37
CA THR A 63 16.21 -4.53 -1.51
C THR A 63 16.60 -5.13 -2.84
N GLU A 64 17.83 -5.63 -2.97
CA GLU A 64 18.30 -6.26 -4.21
C GLU A 64 17.51 -7.55 -4.50
N LEU A 65 17.22 -8.35 -3.48
CA LEU A 65 16.37 -9.54 -3.61
C LEU A 65 14.92 -9.19 -3.99
N ALA A 66 14.34 -8.15 -3.39
CA ALA A 66 13.00 -7.66 -3.76
C ALA A 66 12.91 -7.21 -5.22
N ARG A 67 14.02 -6.69 -5.77
CA ARG A 67 14.12 -6.15 -7.13
C ARG A 67 14.64 -7.15 -8.16
N ASP A 68 14.99 -8.37 -7.74
CA ASP A 68 15.53 -9.38 -8.65
C ASP A 68 14.55 -9.62 -9.83
N PRO A 69 14.99 -9.47 -11.09
CA PRO A 69 14.13 -9.70 -12.24
C PRO A 69 13.59 -11.12 -12.38
N ALA A 70 14.22 -12.09 -11.74
CA ALA A 70 13.78 -13.50 -11.72
C ALA A 70 12.72 -13.75 -10.64
N ARG A 71 12.52 -12.79 -9.71
CA ARG A 71 11.50 -12.91 -8.66
C ARG A 71 10.10 -13.01 -9.28
N PRO A 72 9.22 -13.88 -8.77
CA PRO A 72 7.84 -13.94 -9.17
C PRO A 72 7.13 -12.60 -8.96
N TYR A 73 6.41 -12.14 -9.98
CA TYR A 73 5.60 -10.93 -9.92
C TYR A 73 4.16 -11.25 -9.45
N PRO A 74 3.34 -10.26 -9.10
CA PRO A 74 1.96 -10.49 -8.67
C PRO A 74 1.14 -11.40 -9.59
N MET A 75 1.32 -11.29 -10.93
CA MET A 75 0.61 -12.16 -11.86
C MET A 75 1.00 -13.63 -11.74
N ASP A 76 2.26 -13.93 -11.46
CA ASP A 76 2.72 -15.31 -11.27
C ASP A 76 2.03 -15.96 -10.04
N TYR A 77 1.82 -15.18 -8.95
CA TYR A 77 1.04 -15.63 -7.79
C TYR A 77 -0.45 -15.80 -8.13
N ILE A 78 -1.03 -14.88 -8.92
CA ILE A 78 -2.42 -14.98 -9.34
C ILE A 78 -2.64 -16.24 -10.16
N GLU A 79 -1.77 -16.52 -11.14
CA GLU A 79 -1.86 -17.72 -11.99
C GLU A 79 -1.62 -19.01 -11.22
N ALA A 80 -0.75 -19.00 -10.22
CA ALA A 80 -0.41 -20.20 -9.44
C ALA A 80 -1.45 -20.54 -8.37
N LEU A 81 -2.10 -19.54 -7.75
CA LEU A 81 -2.93 -19.71 -6.56
C LEU A 81 -4.43 -19.65 -6.84
N PHE A 82 -4.84 -19.08 -7.96
CA PHE A 82 -6.25 -18.86 -8.28
C PHE A 82 -6.62 -19.53 -9.60
N SER A 83 -7.83 -20.08 -9.67
CA SER A 83 -8.39 -20.57 -10.91
C SER A 83 -9.45 -19.62 -11.49
N ASP A 84 -9.78 -19.80 -12.77
CA ASP A 84 -10.84 -19.07 -13.45
C ASP A 84 -10.68 -17.53 -13.37
N PHE A 85 -9.44 -17.03 -13.36
CA PHE A 85 -9.20 -15.60 -13.35
C PHE A 85 -9.76 -14.92 -14.61
N SER A 86 -10.65 -13.96 -14.39
CA SER A 86 -11.27 -13.17 -15.46
C SER A 86 -11.06 -11.69 -15.18
N GLU A 87 -10.17 -11.06 -15.95
CA GLU A 87 -9.83 -9.65 -15.75
C GLU A 87 -11.00 -8.72 -16.09
N ILE A 88 -11.13 -7.68 -15.29
CA ILE A 88 -12.10 -6.60 -15.45
C ILE A 88 -11.36 -5.34 -15.88
N HIS A 89 -11.61 -4.86 -17.08
CA HIS A 89 -10.91 -3.73 -17.69
C HIS A 89 -11.59 -2.39 -17.44
N GLY A 90 -10.74 -1.34 -17.36
CA GLY A 90 -11.13 0.06 -17.35
C GLY A 90 -11.70 0.58 -16.02
N ASP A 91 -11.51 1.86 -15.79
CA ASP A 91 -11.96 2.56 -14.59
C ASP A 91 -13.38 3.15 -14.66
N ARG A 92 -14.01 3.12 -15.83
CA ARG A 92 -15.30 3.75 -16.15
C ARG A 92 -15.30 5.29 -16.04
N ALA A 93 -14.12 5.91 -16.09
CA ALA A 93 -13.96 7.36 -16.06
C ALA A 93 -13.08 7.87 -17.20
N PHE A 94 -11.88 7.29 -17.38
CA PHE A 94 -10.92 7.75 -18.37
C PHE A 94 -10.43 6.59 -19.26
N GLY A 95 -9.96 5.49 -18.68
CA GLY A 95 -9.35 4.44 -19.47
C GLY A 95 -9.06 3.16 -18.69
N ASP A 96 -8.16 2.34 -19.24
CA ASP A 96 -7.59 1.19 -18.57
C ASP A 96 -6.10 1.42 -18.31
N ASP A 97 -5.57 0.79 -17.27
CA ASP A 97 -4.17 0.86 -16.91
C ASP A 97 -3.53 -0.53 -17.02
N ALA A 98 -2.54 -0.63 -17.90
CA ALA A 98 -1.79 -1.87 -18.11
C ALA A 98 -0.88 -2.26 -16.93
N ALA A 99 -0.62 -1.34 -16.00
CA ALA A 99 0.16 -1.60 -14.79
C ALA A 99 -0.67 -2.20 -13.64
N MET A 100 -2.00 -2.27 -13.78
CA MET A 100 -2.91 -2.83 -12.79
C MET A 100 -3.77 -3.92 -13.40
N THR A 101 -3.82 -5.11 -12.79
CA THR A 101 -4.83 -6.13 -13.08
C THR A 101 -5.81 -6.25 -11.93
N ALA A 102 -7.06 -6.50 -12.23
CA ALA A 102 -8.10 -6.76 -11.24
C ALA A 102 -9.19 -7.64 -11.88
N GLY A 103 -9.65 -8.65 -11.19
CA GLY A 103 -10.63 -9.57 -11.75
C GLY A 103 -11.22 -10.54 -10.74
N MET A 104 -12.30 -11.20 -11.19
CA MET A 104 -12.89 -12.32 -10.47
C MET A 104 -12.02 -13.57 -10.66
N ALA A 105 -11.93 -14.38 -9.61
CA ALA A 105 -11.22 -15.66 -9.63
C ALA A 105 -11.86 -16.63 -8.65
N ARG A 106 -11.27 -17.83 -8.54
CA ARG A 106 -11.58 -18.78 -7.46
C ARG A 106 -10.33 -19.08 -6.65
N PHE A 107 -10.46 -18.99 -5.34
CA PHE A 107 -9.45 -19.42 -4.39
C PHE A 107 -9.96 -20.67 -3.66
N HIS A 108 -9.32 -21.83 -3.88
CA HIS A 108 -9.82 -23.14 -3.40
C HIS A 108 -11.31 -23.38 -3.70
N GLY A 109 -11.76 -23.00 -4.90
CA GLY A 109 -13.14 -23.15 -5.36
C GLY A 109 -14.09 -22.03 -4.92
N GLU A 110 -13.70 -21.17 -3.99
CA GLU A 110 -14.48 -20.02 -3.53
C GLU A 110 -14.32 -18.81 -4.47
N PRO A 111 -15.42 -18.17 -4.90
CA PRO A 111 -15.34 -16.96 -5.71
C PRO A 111 -14.76 -15.78 -4.91
N VAL A 112 -13.73 -15.14 -5.45
CA VAL A 112 -13.00 -14.03 -4.84
C VAL A 112 -12.73 -12.92 -5.84
N MET A 113 -12.28 -11.76 -5.36
CA MET A 113 -11.70 -10.70 -6.17
C MET A 113 -10.19 -10.68 -5.96
N VAL A 114 -9.44 -10.62 -7.05
CA VAL A 114 -7.97 -10.54 -7.01
C VAL A 114 -7.50 -9.29 -7.74
N ILE A 115 -6.56 -8.59 -7.16
CA ILE A 115 -5.99 -7.34 -7.66
C ILE A 115 -4.47 -7.43 -7.55
N GLY A 116 -3.75 -6.97 -8.56
CA GLY A 116 -2.29 -6.94 -8.52
C GLY A 116 -1.73 -5.89 -9.47
N ASN A 117 -0.56 -5.37 -9.15
CA ASN A 117 0.17 -4.56 -10.12
C ASN A 117 1.02 -5.43 -11.05
N LEU A 118 1.29 -4.93 -12.25
CA LEU A 118 1.99 -5.65 -13.31
C LEU A 118 3.26 -4.91 -13.74
N LYS A 119 4.44 -5.50 -13.50
CA LYS A 119 5.73 -4.92 -13.92
C LYS A 119 6.09 -5.20 -15.38
N GLY A 120 5.84 -6.40 -15.87
CA GLY A 120 6.30 -6.88 -17.19
C GLY A 120 7.70 -7.50 -17.17
N ARG A 121 7.93 -8.51 -18.01
CA ARG A 121 9.19 -9.27 -18.11
C ARG A 121 10.13 -8.64 -19.13
N THR A 122 9.62 -8.29 -20.31
CA THR A 122 10.39 -7.66 -21.38
C THR A 122 10.46 -6.13 -21.20
N LEU A 123 11.45 -5.49 -21.80
CA LEU A 123 11.56 -4.01 -21.79
C LEU A 123 10.30 -3.36 -22.38
N LYS A 124 9.76 -3.92 -23.48
CA LYS A 124 8.52 -3.43 -24.11
C LYS A 124 7.34 -3.47 -23.14
N GLU A 125 7.16 -4.58 -22.43
CA GLU A 125 6.11 -4.72 -21.43
C GLU A 125 6.33 -3.77 -20.24
N ARG A 126 7.58 -3.66 -19.75
CA ARG A 126 7.92 -2.72 -18.66
C ARG A 126 7.58 -1.29 -19.01
N VAL A 127 7.91 -0.85 -20.21
CA VAL A 127 7.58 0.51 -20.69
C VAL A 127 6.05 0.68 -20.78
N ALA A 128 5.35 -0.28 -21.39
CA ALA A 128 3.89 -0.25 -21.51
C ALA A 128 3.17 -0.24 -20.16
N ARG A 129 3.75 -0.91 -19.15
CA ARG A 129 3.25 -1.00 -17.77
C ARG A 129 3.92 -0.01 -16.82
N LYS A 130 4.64 1.01 -17.38
CA LYS A 130 5.31 2.04 -16.58
C LYS A 130 6.14 1.48 -15.41
N PHE A 131 6.85 0.38 -15.69
CA PHE A 131 7.66 -0.36 -14.71
C PHE A 131 6.88 -0.83 -13.47
N GLY A 132 5.58 -1.07 -13.63
CA GLY A 132 4.69 -1.51 -12.56
C GLY A 132 4.11 -0.38 -11.71
N SER A 133 4.28 0.87 -12.13
CA SER A 133 3.76 2.05 -11.43
C SER A 133 2.38 2.44 -11.99
N PRO A 134 1.27 2.20 -11.26
CA PRO A 134 -0.06 2.49 -11.77
C PRO A 134 -0.33 3.98 -11.89
N GLU A 135 -1.14 4.33 -12.89
CA GLU A 135 -1.78 5.62 -13.06
C GLU A 135 -3.12 5.70 -12.31
N PRO A 136 -3.79 6.86 -12.26
CA PRO A 136 -5.07 7.01 -11.55
C PRO A 136 -6.13 5.99 -11.98
N GLU A 137 -6.13 5.64 -13.28
CA GLU A 137 -7.05 4.66 -13.86
C GLU A 137 -6.89 3.26 -13.23
N GLY A 138 -5.65 2.87 -12.92
CA GLY A 138 -5.36 1.60 -12.24
C GLY A 138 -5.95 1.56 -10.85
N TYR A 139 -5.77 2.61 -10.05
CA TYR A 139 -6.35 2.71 -8.71
C TYR A 139 -7.88 2.78 -8.74
N ARG A 140 -8.48 3.53 -9.68
CA ARG A 140 -9.94 3.58 -9.85
C ARG A 140 -10.51 2.24 -10.33
N LYS A 141 -9.80 1.52 -11.23
CA LYS A 141 -10.14 0.15 -11.62
C LYS A 141 -10.13 -0.80 -10.42
N ALA A 142 -9.07 -0.76 -9.62
CA ALA A 142 -8.95 -1.55 -8.40
C ALA A 142 -10.11 -1.27 -7.44
N LEU A 143 -10.40 0.00 -7.15
CA LEU A 143 -11.52 0.37 -6.28
C LEU A 143 -12.87 -0.12 -6.81
N ARG A 144 -13.11 0.05 -8.10
CA ARG A 144 -14.34 -0.45 -8.74
C ARG A 144 -14.50 -1.95 -8.54
N CYS A 145 -13.42 -2.71 -8.67
CA CYS A 145 -13.43 -4.15 -8.42
C CYS A 145 -13.64 -4.49 -6.93
N MET A 146 -13.03 -3.74 -6.01
CA MET A 146 -13.25 -3.89 -4.57
C MET A 146 -14.72 -3.63 -4.19
N LYS A 147 -15.33 -2.58 -4.74
CA LYS A 147 -16.76 -2.30 -4.50
C LYS A 147 -17.69 -3.36 -5.13
N LEU A 148 -17.28 -3.94 -6.25
CA LEU A 148 -18.01 -5.08 -6.84
C LEU A 148 -17.92 -6.31 -5.95
N ALA A 149 -16.73 -6.60 -5.41
CA ALA A 149 -16.51 -7.69 -4.45
C ALA A 149 -17.37 -7.51 -3.19
N GLU A 150 -17.37 -6.32 -2.60
CA GLU A 150 -18.19 -5.97 -1.45
C GLU A 150 -19.69 -6.21 -1.73
N LYS A 151 -20.20 -5.74 -2.88
CA LYS A 151 -21.58 -5.91 -3.28
C LYS A 151 -22.02 -7.38 -3.31
N PHE A 152 -21.12 -8.28 -3.69
CA PHE A 152 -21.40 -9.71 -3.80
C PHE A 152 -20.87 -10.55 -2.63
N GLY A 153 -20.37 -9.90 -1.56
CA GLY A 153 -19.83 -10.58 -0.39
C GLY A 153 -18.61 -11.45 -0.70
N ARG A 154 -17.72 -11.00 -1.61
CA ARG A 154 -16.54 -11.77 -2.03
C ARG A 154 -15.28 -11.27 -1.32
N PRO A 155 -14.45 -12.16 -0.78
CA PRO A 155 -13.15 -11.79 -0.25
C PRO A 155 -12.27 -11.11 -1.31
N ILE A 156 -11.37 -10.24 -0.87
CA ILE A 156 -10.46 -9.49 -1.74
C ILE A 156 -9.02 -9.86 -1.39
N PHE A 157 -8.24 -10.18 -2.41
CA PHE A 157 -6.80 -10.39 -2.31
C PHE A 157 -6.08 -9.33 -3.14
N THR A 158 -5.09 -8.66 -2.55
CA THR A 158 -4.23 -7.73 -3.29
C THR A 158 -2.77 -8.21 -3.24
N PHE A 159 -2.09 -8.19 -4.37
CA PHE A 159 -0.67 -8.54 -4.50
C PHE A 159 0.12 -7.32 -4.96
N LEU A 160 1.17 -6.97 -4.20
CA LEU A 160 1.90 -5.72 -4.38
C LEU A 160 3.38 -5.98 -4.67
N ASP A 161 3.82 -5.43 -5.80
CA ASP A 161 5.23 -5.34 -6.17
C ASP A 161 5.45 -4.11 -7.06
N LEU A 162 5.46 -2.91 -6.46
CA LEU A 162 5.61 -1.62 -7.14
C LEU A 162 6.50 -0.66 -6.35
N ALA A 163 7.32 0.10 -7.07
CA ALA A 163 8.17 1.13 -6.47
C ALA A 163 7.38 2.37 -6.01
N GLY A 164 6.15 2.55 -6.51
CA GLY A 164 5.25 3.66 -6.21
C GLY A 164 4.24 3.90 -7.31
N ALA A 165 3.33 4.84 -7.11
CA ALA A 165 2.42 5.31 -8.13
C ALA A 165 3.19 6.06 -9.24
N PHE A 166 2.67 6.09 -10.46
CA PHE A 166 3.33 6.78 -11.57
C PHE A 166 3.36 8.29 -11.34
N PRO A 167 4.55 8.93 -11.36
CA PRO A 167 4.72 10.34 -10.99
C PRO A 167 4.64 11.29 -12.20
N GLY A 168 4.05 10.87 -13.31
CA GLY A 168 3.97 11.67 -14.53
C GLY A 168 2.93 12.79 -14.43
N ILE A 169 3.17 13.91 -15.15
CA ILE A 169 2.27 15.07 -15.21
C ILE A 169 0.85 14.64 -15.57
N GLY A 170 0.68 13.80 -16.60
CA GLY A 170 -0.65 13.31 -16.98
C GLY A 170 -1.36 12.50 -15.89
N ALA A 171 -0.65 11.83 -15.00
CA ALA A 171 -1.24 11.16 -13.85
C ALA A 171 -1.71 12.18 -12.81
N GLU A 172 -0.91 13.22 -12.54
CA GLU A 172 -1.32 14.31 -11.64
C GLU A 172 -2.56 15.06 -12.16
N GLU A 173 -2.58 15.40 -13.45
CA GLU A 173 -3.74 16.05 -14.12
C GLU A 173 -5.02 15.22 -14.04
N ARG A 174 -4.91 13.88 -14.01
CA ARG A 174 -6.05 12.97 -13.89
C ARG A 174 -6.35 12.53 -12.46
N GLY A 175 -5.70 13.16 -11.46
CA GLY A 175 -6.03 13.00 -10.04
C GLY A 175 -5.37 11.79 -9.39
N GLN A 176 -4.04 11.61 -9.55
CA GLN A 176 -3.29 10.52 -8.91
C GLN A 176 -3.47 10.51 -7.40
N GLY A 177 -3.28 11.66 -6.75
CA GLY A 177 -3.44 11.80 -5.30
C GLY A 177 -4.87 11.53 -4.84
N GLU A 178 -5.88 12.00 -5.59
CA GLU A 178 -7.30 11.74 -5.29
C GLU A 178 -7.64 10.25 -5.41
N ALA A 179 -7.18 9.57 -6.47
CA ALA A 179 -7.46 8.16 -6.67
C ALA A 179 -6.86 7.30 -5.55
N ILE A 180 -5.63 7.61 -5.12
CA ILE A 180 -4.96 6.96 -3.98
C ILE A 180 -5.75 7.22 -2.68
N ALA A 181 -6.03 8.48 -2.36
CA ALA A 181 -6.74 8.86 -1.13
C ALA A 181 -8.13 8.21 -1.05
N LYS A 182 -8.84 8.12 -2.17
CA LYS A 182 -10.13 7.46 -2.23
C LYS A 182 -10.03 5.97 -1.98
N ASN A 183 -9.02 5.29 -2.51
CA ASN A 183 -8.77 3.88 -2.22
C ASN A 183 -8.54 3.66 -0.72
N LEU A 184 -7.70 4.49 -0.07
CA LEU A 184 -7.46 4.41 1.37
C LEU A 184 -8.76 4.51 2.17
N PHE A 185 -9.57 5.52 1.85
CA PHE A 185 -10.84 5.77 2.52
C PHE A 185 -11.83 4.62 2.33
N GLU A 186 -12.03 4.18 1.10
CA GLU A 186 -13.00 3.12 0.78
C GLU A 186 -12.55 1.75 1.30
N MET A 187 -11.26 1.42 1.20
CA MET A 187 -10.73 0.16 1.73
C MET A 187 -10.90 0.04 3.24
N SER A 188 -10.79 1.14 3.98
CA SER A 188 -10.99 1.14 5.43
C SER A 188 -12.39 0.68 5.84
N GLN A 189 -13.38 0.79 4.94
CA GLN A 189 -14.79 0.54 5.19
C GLN A 189 -15.35 -0.70 4.48
N LEU A 190 -14.56 -1.40 3.65
CA LEU A 190 -15.02 -2.59 2.91
C LEU A 190 -15.56 -3.67 3.87
N ARG A 191 -16.78 -4.11 3.62
CA ARG A 191 -17.52 -5.07 4.46
C ARG A 191 -17.28 -6.53 4.05
N VAL A 192 -16.10 -6.84 3.57
CA VAL A 192 -15.65 -8.18 3.18
C VAL A 192 -14.21 -8.39 3.64
N PRO A 193 -13.79 -9.64 3.89
CA PRO A 193 -12.40 -9.96 4.18
C PRO A 193 -11.46 -9.42 3.10
N THR A 194 -10.43 -8.73 3.51
CA THR A 194 -9.41 -8.16 2.61
C THR A 194 -8.02 -8.53 3.09
N ILE A 195 -7.22 -9.16 2.22
CA ILE A 195 -5.85 -9.59 2.50
C ILE A 195 -4.92 -8.98 1.47
N ALA A 196 -3.94 -8.21 1.93
CA ALA A 196 -2.89 -7.64 1.09
C ALA A 196 -1.59 -8.42 1.28
N THR A 197 -0.88 -8.73 0.19
CA THR A 197 0.40 -9.44 0.22
C THR A 197 1.45 -8.65 -0.53
N ILE A 198 2.48 -8.20 0.18
CA ILE A 198 3.63 -7.51 -0.40
C ILE A 198 4.63 -8.57 -0.86
N THR A 199 4.77 -8.74 -2.18
CA THR A 199 5.57 -9.81 -2.78
C THR A 199 6.97 -9.37 -3.22
N GLY A 200 7.19 -8.07 -3.33
CA GLY A 200 8.46 -7.46 -3.71
C GLY A 200 8.60 -6.07 -3.11
N GLU A 201 8.50 -5.03 -3.94
CA GLU A 201 8.52 -3.65 -3.45
C GLU A 201 7.11 -3.18 -3.09
N GLY A 202 6.93 -2.68 -1.87
CA GLY A 202 5.73 -1.96 -1.43
C GLY A 202 6.04 -0.46 -1.30
N GLY A 203 5.91 0.29 -2.42
CA GLY A 203 6.37 1.68 -2.48
C GLY A 203 5.28 2.71 -2.21
N SER A 204 5.49 3.53 -1.17
CA SER A 204 4.79 4.79 -0.91
C SER A 204 3.26 4.67 -0.89
N GLY A 205 2.56 5.79 -1.16
CA GLY A 205 1.10 5.84 -1.27
C GLY A 205 0.53 4.90 -2.34
N GLY A 206 1.33 4.58 -3.37
CA GLY A 206 0.93 3.64 -4.41
C GLY A 206 0.67 2.23 -3.88
N ALA A 207 1.53 1.72 -3.01
CA ALA A 207 1.32 0.45 -2.34
C ALA A 207 0.23 0.56 -1.26
N LEU A 208 0.25 1.63 -0.47
CA LEU A 208 -0.72 1.85 0.59
C LEU A 208 -2.18 1.87 0.06
N ALA A 209 -2.41 2.42 -1.16
CA ALA A 209 -3.71 2.44 -1.83
C ALA A 209 -4.31 1.05 -2.12
N LEU A 210 -3.54 -0.02 -1.91
CA LEU A 210 -3.96 -1.42 -2.07
C LEU A 210 -3.72 -2.25 -0.80
N ALA A 211 -3.21 -1.64 0.29
CA ALA A 211 -2.76 -2.34 1.50
C ALA A 211 -3.56 -1.97 2.77
N VAL A 212 -4.62 -1.15 2.69
CA VAL A 212 -5.51 -0.90 3.83
C VAL A 212 -6.45 -2.09 3.98
N ALA A 213 -5.92 -3.20 4.51
CA ALA A 213 -6.57 -4.51 4.56
C ALA A 213 -6.74 -5.04 5.99
N ASP A 214 -7.57 -6.06 6.20
CA ASP A 214 -7.69 -6.75 7.49
C ASP A 214 -6.40 -7.45 7.88
N ARG A 215 -5.72 -8.03 6.88
CA ARG A 215 -4.39 -8.64 7.00
C ARG A 215 -3.46 -8.06 5.95
N VAL A 216 -2.29 -7.63 6.39
CA VAL A 216 -1.17 -7.20 5.53
C VAL A 216 -0.05 -8.20 5.73
N LEU A 217 0.16 -9.05 4.75
CA LEU A 217 1.21 -10.07 4.72
C LEU A 217 2.39 -9.55 3.91
N MET A 218 3.59 -9.96 4.25
CA MET A 218 4.79 -9.53 3.54
C MET A 218 5.77 -10.70 3.41
N LEU A 219 6.32 -10.90 2.22
CA LEU A 219 7.39 -11.87 2.01
C LEU A 219 8.68 -11.43 2.70
N GLU A 220 9.46 -12.39 3.18
CA GLU A 220 10.65 -12.14 4.00
C GLU A 220 11.67 -11.19 3.37
N ASN A 221 11.88 -11.31 2.04
CA ASN A 221 12.81 -10.46 1.29
C ASN A 221 12.11 -9.28 0.60
N ALA A 222 10.83 -9.05 0.83
CA ALA A 222 10.13 -7.88 0.36
C ALA A 222 10.53 -6.62 1.17
N ILE A 223 10.22 -5.45 0.63
CA ILE A 223 10.42 -4.16 1.31
C ILE A 223 9.11 -3.35 1.29
N TYR A 224 8.82 -2.62 2.37
CA TYR A 224 7.65 -1.75 2.46
C TYR A 224 8.05 -0.39 3.00
N SER A 225 8.06 0.64 2.15
CA SER A 225 8.67 1.93 2.44
C SER A 225 7.86 3.11 1.89
N VAL A 226 7.93 4.23 2.59
CA VAL A 226 7.38 5.52 2.12
C VAL A 226 8.14 6.08 0.92
N ILE A 227 9.43 5.74 0.78
CA ILE A 227 10.32 6.28 -0.26
C ILE A 227 11.37 5.23 -0.63
N SER A 228 11.88 5.26 -1.87
CA SER A 228 13.03 4.43 -2.25
C SER A 228 14.31 4.87 -1.52
N PRO A 229 15.27 3.95 -1.26
CA PRO A 229 16.57 4.31 -0.68
C PRO A 229 17.31 5.38 -1.47
N GLU A 230 17.23 5.34 -2.80
CA GLU A 230 17.81 6.33 -3.70
C GLU A 230 17.17 7.71 -3.52
N GLY A 231 15.84 7.75 -3.43
CA GLY A 231 15.09 8.98 -3.19
C GLY A 231 15.40 9.57 -1.81
N CYS A 232 15.42 8.74 -0.78
CA CYS A 232 15.81 9.13 0.58
C CYS A 232 17.24 9.72 0.61
N ALA A 233 18.20 9.02 0.01
CA ALA A 233 19.57 9.48 -0.06
C ALA A 233 19.70 10.84 -0.78
N SER A 234 18.98 11.01 -1.88
CA SER A 234 18.96 12.27 -2.65
C SER A 234 18.39 13.44 -1.82
N ILE A 235 17.35 13.20 -1.03
CA ILE A 235 16.75 14.24 -0.17
C ILE A 235 17.65 14.56 1.00
N MET A 236 18.11 13.54 1.74
CA MET A 236 18.85 13.72 2.98
C MET A 236 20.28 14.22 2.76
N TRP A 237 20.96 13.72 1.74
CA TRP A 237 22.39 14.00 1.52
C TRP A 237 22.72 14.65 0.17
N LYS A 238 21.72 14.90 -0.67
CA LYS A 238 21.92 15.37 -2.05
C LYS A 238 22.79 14.43 -2.91
N ASP A 239 22.84 13.15 -2.51
CA ASP A 239 23.71 12.14 -3.12
C ASP A 239 23.03 10.78 -3.14
N ALA A 240 22.49 10.38 -4.30
CA ALA A 240 21.80 9.11 -4.50
C ALA A 240 22.74 7.88 -4.35
N THR A 241 24.05 8.04 -4.41
CA THR A 241 25.00 6.93 -4.23
C THR A 241 25.01 6.41 -2.80
N ARG A 242 24.53 7.21 -1.82
CA ARG A 242 24.41 6.84 -0.40
C ARG A 242 23.17 5.97 -0.10
N LYS A 243 22.58 5.36 -1.12
CA LYS A 243 21.37 4.53 -1.03
C LYS A 243 21.47 3.38 -0.01
N GLN A 244 22.64 2.76 0.14
CA GLN A 244 22.84 1.70 1.14
C GLN A 244 22.74 2.21 2.57
N GLN A 245 23.25 3.42 2.82
CA GLN A 245 23.11 4.11 4.10
C GLN A 245 21.65 4.48 4.37
N ALA A 246 20.94 4.98 3.36
CA ALA A 246 19.51 5.24 3.46
C ALA A 246 18.72 3.97 3.74
N ALA A 247 19.05 2.86 3.06
CA ALA A 247 18.43 1.55 3.28
C ALA A 247 18.55 1.10 4.74
N ALA A 248 19.71 1.24 5.34
CA ALA A 248 19.95 0.89 6.74
C ALA A 248 19.12 1.74 7.72
N ALA A 249 18.86 3.02 7.38
CA ALA A 249 18.15 3.95 8.25
C ALA A 249 16.60 3.87 8.12
N LEU A 250 16.07 3.46 6.96
CA LEU A 250 14.63 3.51 6.66
C LEU A 250 13.78 2.49 7.43
N ARG A 251 14.35 1.42 7.98
CA ARG A 251 13.64 0.38 8.73
C ARG A 251 12.41 -0.16 7.98
N TYR A 252 12.59 -0.58 6.74
CA TYR A 252 11.53 -0.95 5.80
C TYR A 252 11.55 -2.43 5.38
N THR A 253 12.41 -3.23 6.01
CA THR A 253 12.44 -4.68 5.79
C THR A 253 11.23 -5.35 6.44
N ALA A 254 10.94 -6.58 6.04
CA ALA A 254 9.84 -7.36 6.59
C ALA A 254 9.92 -7.48 8.13
N LYS A 255 11.13 -7.69 8.66
CA LYS A 255 11.38 -7.74 10.10
C LYS A 255 11.08 -6.41 10.78
N ASP A 256 11.52 -5.30 10.18
CA ASP A 256 11.31 -3.96 10.75
C ASP A 256 9.83 -3.58 10.75
N THR A 257 9.16 -3.78 9.61
CA THR A 257 7.74 -3.41 9.44
C THR A 257 6.82 -4.26 10.30
N LEU A 258 7.16 -5.53 10.54
CA LEU A 258 6.48 -6.37 11.52
C LEU A 258 6.66 -5.83 12.95
N ALA A 259 7.89 -5.49 13.33
CA ALA A 259 8.18 -4.92 14.65
C ALA A 259 7.51 -3.55 14.89
N LEU A 260 7.30 -2.77 13.82
CA LEU A 260 6.60 -1.49 13.85
C LEU A 260 5.06 -1.63 13.78
N GLY A 261 4.53 -2.84 13.59
CA GLY A 261 3.10 -3.09 13.43
C GLY A 261 2.53 -2.61 12.09
N CYS A 262 3.38 -2.36 11.09
CA CYS A 262 2.95 -1.95 9.74
C CYS A 262 2.44 -3.14 8.91
N VAL A 263 2.93 -4.35 9.21
CA VAL A 263 2.45 -5.62 8.63
C VAL A 263 2.03 -6.57 9.74
N ASP A 264 1.08 -7.45 9.46
CA ASP A 264 0.54 -8.38 10.45
C ASP A 264 1.35 -9.68 10.51
N GLU A 265 2.00 -10.04 9.40
CA GLU A 265 2.71 -11.31 9.28
C GLU A 265 3.81 -11.27 8.21
N VAL A 266 4.90 -11.97 8.49
CA VAL A 266 5.98 -12.22 7.52
C VAL A 266 5.92 -13.67 7.06
N ILE A 267 5.87 -13.87 5.75
CA ILE A 267 5.91 -15.19 5.11
C ILE A 267 7.36 -15.51 4.78
N ALA A 268 7.88 -16.59 5.35
CA ALA A 268 9.22 -17.07 5.06
C ALA A 268 9.38 -17.43 3.57
N GLU A 269 10.55 -17.17 3.03
CA GLU A 269 10.88 -17.52 1.66
C GLU A 269 11.76 -18.78 1.61
N PRO A 270 11.79 -19.51 0.48
CA PRO A 270 12.78 -20.55 0.24
C PRO A 270 14.20 -20.02 0.36
N GLU A 271 15.17 -20.90 0.66
CA GLU A 271 16.59 -20.54 0.64
C GLU A 271 16.98 -19.95 -0.73
N GLY A 272 17.63 -18.78 -0.72
CA GLY A 272 17.94 -18.01 -1.93
C GLY A 272 16.83 -17.12 -2.45
N GLY A 273 15.68 -17.04 -1.76
CA GLY A 273 14.54 -16.21 -2.13
C GLY A 273 13.50 -16.91 -3.01
N THR A 274 12.40 -16.21 -3.29
CA THR A 274 11.29 -16.77 -4.10
C THR A 274 11.70 -17.11 -5.53
N GLN A 275 12.70 -16.45 -6.09
CA GLN A 275 13.25 -16.72 -7.42
C GLN A 275 14.02 -18.05 -7.49
N ALA A 276 14.53 -18.54 -6.36
CA ALA A 276 15.25 -19.80 -6.32
C ALA A 276 14.31 -21.02 -6.39
N ASP A 277 13.13 -20.93 -5.76
CA ASP A 277 12.11 -21.97 -5.77
C ASP A 277 10.70 -21.35 -5.78
N PRO A 278 10.23 -20.86 -6.96
CA PRO A 278 8.91 -20.28 -7.08
C PRO A 278 7.76 -21.21 -6.66
N PRO A 279 7.74 -22.50 -7.03
CA PRO A 279 6.68 -23.42 -6.59
C PRO A 279 6.57 -23.53 -5.07
N ARG A 280 7.70 -23.56 -4.37
CA ARG A 280 7.71 -23.60 -2.91
C ARG A 280 7.23 -22.28 -2.32
N ALA A 281 7.62 -21.15 -2.91
CA ALA A 281 7.15 -19.83 -2.49
C ALA A 281 5.62 -19.72 -2.63
N PHE A 282 5.05 -20.20 -3.73
CA PHE A 282 3.59 -20.21 -3.92
C PHE A 282 2.88 -21.05 -2.87
N GLN A 283 3.39 -22.24 -2.53
CA GLN A 283 2.83 -23.09 -1.47
C GLN A 283 2.85 -22.39 -0.10
N LEU A 284 3.93 -21.68 0.23
CA LEU A 284 4.04 -20.95 1.49
C LEU A 284 3.03 -19.80 1.56
N VAL A 285 2.87 -19.05 0.47
CA VAL A 285 1.87 -17.99 0.37
C VAL A 285 0.45 -18.56 0.45
N ASP A 286 0.14 -19.63 -0.31
CA ASP A 286 -1.16 -20.28 -0.29
C ASP A 286 -1.60 -20.66 1.12
N ALA A 287 -0.72 -21.37 1.84
CA ALA A 287 -1.00 -21.81 3.22
C ALA A 287 -1.35 -20.63 4.14
N ARG A 288 -0.67 -19.49 4.00
CA ARG A 288 -0.93 -18.30 4.83
C ARG A 288 -2.21 -17.59 4.40
N LEU A 289 -2.51 -17.52 3.10
CA LEU A 289 -3.77 -16.97 2.60
C LEU A 289 -4.97 -17.80 3.07
N VAL A 290 -4.90 -19.14 3.01
CA VAL A 290 -5.94 -20.05 3.50
C VAL A 290 -6.20 -19.83 4.99
N GLN A 291 -5.13 -19.78 5.81
CA GLN A 291 -5.26 -19.55 7.24
C GLN A 291 -5.90 -18.20 7.54
N ASN A 292 -5.34 -17.12 7.00
CA ASN A 292 -5.83 -15.77 7.27
C ASN A 292 -7.26 -15.55 6.78
N LEU A 293 -7.62 -16.08 5.60
CA LEU A 293 -8.99 -16.02 5.11
C LEU A 293 -9.96 -16.77 6.04
N GLY A 294 -9.57 -17.96 6.49
CA GLY A 294 -10.36 -18.77 7.43
C GLY A 294 -10.62 -18.03 8.75
N GLU A 295 -9.60 -17.40 9.31
CA GLU A 295 -9.72 -16.58 10.54
C GLU A 295 -10.68 -15.40 10.34
N LEU A 296 -10.51 -14.64 9.24
CA LEU A 296 -11.37 -13.48 8.95
C LEU A 296 -12.83 -13.88 8.70
N LYS A 297 -13.08 -15.00 8.03
CA LYS A 297 -14.43 -15.50 7.77
C LYS A 297 -15.14 -16.02 9.02
N SER A 298 -14.38 -16.46 10.02
CA SER A 298 -14.94 -16.90 11.31
C SER A 298 -15.33 -15.74 12.23
N MET A 299 -14.89 -14.51 11.89
CA MET A 299 -15.09 -13.33 12.72
C MET A 299 -16.42 -12.62 12.35
N PRO A 300 -17.19 -12.12 13.32
CA PRO A 300 -18.31 -11.23 13.04
C PRO A 300 -17.85 -9.99 12.27
N LEU A 301 -18.67 -9.55 11.29
CA LEU A 301 -18.31 -8.45 10.42
C LEU A 301 -17.94 -7.17 11.16
N ASP A 302 -18.73 -6.79 12.16
CA ASP A 302 -18.49 -5.55 12.91
C ASP A 302 -17.19 -5.62 13.73
N GLU A 303 -16.84 -6.81 14.23
CA GLU A 303 -15.55 -7.05 14.90
C GLU A 303 -14.38 -6.94 13.90
N MET A 304 -14.53 -7.53 12.71
CA MET A 304 -13.50 -7.43 11.64
C MET A 304 -13.23 -5.96 11.28
N LEU A 305 -14.30 -5.16 11.10
CA LEU A 305 -14.17 -3.73 10.79
C LEU A 305 -13.54 -2.95 11.95
N ALA A 306 -13.94 -3.22 13.19
CA ALA A 306 -13.35 -2.59 14.37
C ALA A 306 -11.86 -2.89 14.48
N ARG A 307 -11.45 -4.16 14.31
CA ARG A 307 -10.03 -4.56 14.34
C ARG A 307 -9.21 -3.91 13.23
N ARG A 308 -9.77 -3.79 12.00
CA ARG A 308 -9.14 -3.07 10.90
C ARG A 308 -8.93 -1.61 11.28
N TYR A 309 -9.95 -0.93 11.78
CA TYR A 309 -9.87 0.46 12.22
C TYR A 309 -8.81 0.64 13.32
N ASP A 310 -8.87 -0.18 14.38
CA ASP A 310 -7.95 -0.10 15.51
C ASP A 310 -6.50 -0.33 15.10
N LYS A 311 -6.24 -1.26 14.17
CA LYS A 311 -4.91 -1.50 13.62
C LYS A 311 -4.32 -0.22 13.04
N PHE A 312 -5.00 0.43 12.10
CA PHE A 312 -4.48 1.63 11.45
C PHE A 312 -4.50 2.85 12.38
N ARG A 313 -5.47 2.95 13.28
CA ARG A 313 -5.56 4.04 14.26
C ARG A 313 -4.43 4.02 15.28
N ASN A 314 -3.99 2.82 15.68
CA ASN A 314 -2.97 2.63 16.69
C ASN A 314 -1.57 2.35 16.10
N MET A 315 -1.43 2.46 14.79
CA MET A 315 -0.17 2.28 14.08
C MET A 315 0.71 3.52 14.31
N ALA A 316 1.44 3.58 15.37
CA ALA A 316 2.59 4.42 15.68
C ALA A 316 2.94 4.28 17.15
N GLN A 317 4.20 4.43 17.49
CA GLN A 317 4.65 4.56 18.88
C GLN A 317 4.99 6.02 19.12
N PHE A 318 4.27 6.66 20.02
CA PHE A 318 4.55 8.01 20.46
C PHE A 318 5.36 7.92 21.75
N TYR A 319 6.49 8.59 21.78
CA TYR A 319 7.26 8.77 23.02
C TYR A 319 6.86 10.13 23.60
N GLU A 320 6.23 10.14 24.77
CA GLU A 320 6.10 11.38 25.53
C GLU A 320 7.48 11.71 26.09
N SER A 321 7.98 12.91 25.80
CA SER A 321 9.17 13.43 26.47
C SER A 321 8.83 13.59 27.96
N ALA A 322 9.57 12.91 28.82
CA ALA A 322 9.45 13.03 30.27
C ALA A 322 9.78 14.45 30.74
#